data_3dbc4342775ac08e7731311ff3ed1819
#
_entry.id   3dbc4342775ac08e7731311ff3ed1819
#
_cell.length_a   1.000
_cell.length_b   1.000
_cell.length_c   1.000
_cell.angle_alpha   90.00
_cell.angle_beta   90.00
_cell.angle_gamma   90.00
#
_symmetry.space_group_name_H-M   'P 1'
#
loop_
_entity.id
_entity.type
_entity.pdbx_description
1 polymer ?
#
loop_
_entity_poly.entity_id
_entity_poly.type
_entity_poly.pdbx_seq_one_letter_code
_entity_poly.pdbx_strand_id
1 'polypeptide(L)'
;MPVEPLSIVQVTPHRRGTANRVNEFVGRVSEELERRGHEVRRVFSGDSTKRLLGSNPPDVVHVHEPFAPSVSSAALRHSYSLNVATFHKPQERVLSTQVARPLVEIFFGRLDARTVAGPATGELLESYFPGPYELVEPAGEGRGWAAVAAEFEAIYRRLLARRHDPTGNPEVRRRIAARPLMEVDLHMHTDHSPDCATPVEVLLETARDRGLGAIAITDHNEVSGALEARRIAAEMGGIEVIVAEEVKTAEQGEVIGLFLEEKIPKGMTMAETIAAIRDQGGLVYVPHPFDRFHSVPDYEHLLDIVEEIDVLEVFNPRVALTAFNEEAERFARKYRIVSGAGSDSHVAQGLGSVRVRIHEFDGPAEFLEAMRDADITRKHKNLVYVQALKLLQTAGRPKAPKRSVPDAKPVRGGRPRGKRRAASKS
;
A
#
# COMPACT_ATOMS: atom_id res chain seq x y z
N MET A 1 -15.32 26.65 -12.01
CA MET A 1 -15.25 25.59 -13.03
C MET A 1 -16.30 24.55 -12.67
N PRO A 2 -16.98 23.90 -13.63
CA PRO A 2 -17.88 22.79 -13.29
C PRO A 2 -17.06 21.72 -12.57
N VAL A 3 -17.62 21.24 -11.48
CA VAL A 3 -16.97 20.22 -10.66
C VAL A 3 -17.10 18.89 -11.41
N GLU A 4 -15.99 18.17 -11.63
CA GLU A 4 -15.99 16.89 -12.32
C GLU A 4 -16.93 15.89 -11.65
N PRO A 5 -17.85 15.25 -12.39
CA PRO A 5 -18.76 14.24 -11.86
C PRO A 5 -17.98 13.04 -11.27
N LEU A 6 -18.45 12.54 -10.13
CA LEU A 6 -17.93 11.32 -9.51
C LEU A 6 -18.85 10.14 -9.78
N SER A 7 -18.28 8.95 -9.95
CA SER A 7 -19.01 7.69 -9.95
C SER A 7 -19.00 7.09 -8.53
N ILE A 8 -20.17 7.00 -7.91
CA ILE A 8 -20.34 6.63 -6.50
C ILE A 8 -21.26 5.42 -6.40
N VAL A 9 -20.87 4.43 -5.58
CA VAL A 9 -21.74 3.31 -5.21
C VAL A 9 -22.04 3.38 -3.72
N GLN A 10 -23.32 3.58 -3.39
CA GLN A 10 -23.86 3.55 -2.03
C GLN A 10 -24.35 2.13 -1.71
N VAL A 11 -23.84 1.50 -0.66
CA VAL A 11 -24.16 0.11 -0.29
C VAL A 11 -24.83 0.05 1.08
N THR A 12 -26.05 -0.46 1.13
CA THR A 12 -26.79 -0.67 2.38
C THR A 12 -26.98 -2.16 2.68
N PRO A 13 -26.83 -2.61 3.96
CA PRO A 13 -27.01 -4.02 4.33
C PRO A 13 -28.48 -4.48 4.28
N HIS A 14 -29.42 -3.58 4.04
CA HIS A 14 -30.83 -3.86 4.05
C HIS A 14 -31.38 -4.14 2.64
N ARG A 15 -32.53 -4.82 2.59
CA ARG A 15 -33.25 -5.07 1.33
C ARG A 15 -33.87 -3.79 0.77
N ARG A 16 -33.98 -3.75 -0.56
CA ARG A 16 -34.69 -2.68 -1.26
C ARG A 16 -36.15 -2.58 -0.77
N GLY A 17 -36.62 -1.37 -0.53
CA GLY A 17 -37.96 -1.12 -0.03
C GLY A 17 -38.18 -1.33 1.47
N THR A 18 -37.18 -1.81 2.21
CA THR A 18 -37.28 -1.88 3.67
C THR A 18 -37.24 -0.46 4.27
N ALA A 19 -38.29 -0.10 4.99
CA ALA A 19 -38.35 1.18 5.71
C ALA A 19 -37.47 1.12 6.96
N ASN A 20 -36.34 1.81 6.92
CA ASN A 20 -35.44 1.98 8.05
C ASN A 20 -34.54 3.23 7.85
N ARG A 21 -33.96 3.73 8.94
CA ARG A 21 -33.17 4.97 8.94
C ARG A 21 -31.97 4.91 7.99
N VAL A 22 -31.29 3.73 7.84
CA VAL A 22 -30.12 3.59 6.98
C VAL A 22 -30.53 3.71 5.50
N ASN A 23 -31.59 3.01 5.07
CA ASN A 23 -32.08 3.12 3.70
C ASN A 23 -32.60 4.53 3.37
N GLU A 24 -33.27 5.20 4.33
CA GLU A 24 -33.69 6.58 4.17
C GLU A 24 -32.50 7.52 3.99
N PHE A 25 -31.48 7.39 4.86
CA PHE A 25 -30.26 8.17 4.79
C PHE A 25 -29.56 7.97 3.43
N VAL A 26 -29.33 6.70 3.02
CA VAL A 26 -28.74 6.36 1.73
C VAL A 26 -29.56 6.95 0.56
N GLY A 27 -30.88 6.87 0.62
CA GLY A 27 -31.77 7.43 -0.40
C GLY A 27 -31.57 8.93 -0.54
N ARG A 28 -31.71 9.65 0.59
CA ARG A 28 -31.62 11.12 0.62
C ARG A 28 -30.25 11.64 0.20
N VAL A 29 -29.19 11.06 0.71
CA VAL A 29 -27.82 11.43 0.34
C VAL A 29 -27.57 11.15 -1.15
N SER A 30 -28.01 10.00 -1.66
CA SER A 30 -27.89 9.68 -3.08
C SER A 30 -28.62 10.72 -3.98
N GLU A 31 -29.85 11.06 -3.65
CA GLU A 31 -30.65 12.06 -4.40
C GLU A 31 -29.95 13.43 -4.43
N GLU A 32 -29.36 13.86 -3.33
CA GLU A 32 -28.61 15.12 -3.26
C GLU A 32 -27.31 15.08 -4.07
N LEU A 33 -26.57 13.97 -3.99
CA LEU A 33 -25.36 13.78 -4.80
C LEU A 33 -25.70 13.76 -6.31
N GLU A 34 -26.81 13.11 -6.71
CA GLU A 34 -27.29 13.14 -8.09
C GLU A 34 -27.67 14.57 -8.53
N ARG A 35 -28.32 15.37 -7.67
CA ARG A 35 -28.61 16.79 -7.96
C ARG A 35 -27.34 17.65 -8.10
N ARG A 36 -26.28 17.26 -7.44
CA ARG A 36 -24.96 17.90 -7.57
C ARG A 36 -24.18 17.45 -8.82
N GLY A 37 -24.77 16.54 -9.63
CA GLY A 37 -24.23 16.10 -10.92
C GLY A 37 -23.37 14.84 -10.87
N HIS A 38 -23.38 14.10 -9.74
CA HIS A 38 -22.67 12.84 -9.62
C HIS A 38 -23.48 11.66 -10.16
N GLU A 39 -22.79 10.61 -10.63
CA GLU A 39 -23.40 9.33 -10.98
C GLU A 39 -23.48 8.45 -9.72
N VAL A 40 -24.69 8.21 -9.21
CA VAL A 40 -24.88 7.44 -7.98
C VAL A 40 -25.64 6.14 -8.25
N ARG A 41 -25.07 5.02 -7.86
CA ARG A 41 -25.71 3.69 -7.87
C ARG A 41 -25.96 3.23 -6.46
N ARG A 42 -27.14 2.67 -6.20
CA ARG A 42 -27.52 2.12 -4.89
C ARG A 42 -27.56 0.60 -4.94
N VAL A 43 -26.88 -0.05 -4.01
CA VAL A 43 -26.77 -1.50 -3.87
C VAL A 43 -27.42 -1.94 -2.56
N PHE A 44 -28.24 -2.95 -2.61
CA PHE A 44 -29.05 -3.46 -1.50
C PHE A 44 -28.72 -4.93 -1.21
N SER A 45 -29.14 -5.41 -0.04
CA SER A 45 -29.06 -6.83 0.29
C SER A 45 -29.79 -7.67 -0.76
N GLY A 46 -29.09 -8.65 -1.31
CA GLY A 46 -29.53 -9.50 -2.42
C GLY A 46 -28.96 -9.12 -3.79
N ASP A 47 -28.39 -7.92 -3.93
CA ASP A 47 -27.71 -7.52 -5.16
C ASP A 47 -26.30 -8.14 -5.24
N SER A 48 -25.82 -8.42 -6.46
CA SER A 48 -24.48 -8.95 -6.70
C SER A 48 -23.42 -7.83 -6.67
N THR A 49 -22.56 -7.83 -5.66
CA THR A 49 -21.47 -6.85 -5.54
C THR A 49 -20.34 -7.10 -6.54
N LYS A 50 -20.01 -8.36 -6.82
CA LYS A 50 -18.91 -8.73 -7.73
C LYS A 50 -19.12 -8.18 -9.15
N ARG A 51 -20.34 -8.22 -9.64
CA ARG A 51 -20.72 -7.71 -10.97
C ARG A 51 -20.68 -6.17 -11.05
N LEU A 52 -20.91 -5.48 -9.92
CA LEU A 52 -20.99 -4.03 -9.86
C LEU A 52 -19.63 -3.34 -9.70
N LEU A 53 -18.64 -4.05 -9.16
CA LEU A 53 -17.36 -3.48 -8.78
C LEU A 53 -16.16 -3.96 -9.64
N GLY A 54 -16.37 -4.94 -10.54
CA GLY A 54 -15.26 -5.69 -11.14
C GLY A 54 -14.67 -5.15 -12.44
N SER A 55 -15.48 -4.63 -13.37
CA SER A 55 -14.97 -4.29 -14.72
C SER A 55 -14.71 -2.79 -14.95
N ASN A 56 -15.42 -1.94 -14.26
CA ASN A 56 -15.19 -0.49 -14.24
C ASN A 56 -15.46 -0.01 -12.81
N PRO A 57 -14.42 0.04 -11.96
CA PRO A 57 -14.59 0.40 -10.57
C PRO A 57 -15.07 1.86 -10.46
N PRO A 58 -16.08 2.14 -9.59
CA PRO A 58 -16.48 3.51 -9.31
C PRO A 58 -15.35 4.27 -8.63
N ASP A 59 -15.42 5.58 -8.56
CA ASP A 59 -14.47 6.38 -7.79
C ASP A 59 -14.54 6.06 -6.32
N VAL A 60 -15.77 5.94 -5.79
CA VAL A 60 -16.03 5.70 -4.38
C VAL A 60 -17.04 4.58 -4.18
N VAL A 61 -16.76 3.69 -3.26
CA VAL A 61 -17.69 2.73 -2.68
C VAL A 61 -17.96 3.16 -1.23
N HIS A 62 -19.18 3.66 -1.00
CA HIS A 62 -19.61 4.08 0.33
C HIS A 62 -20.51 3.00 0.93
N VAL A 63 -20.03 2.32 1.95
CA VAL A 63 -20.72 1.23 2.63
C VAL A 63 -21.36 1.72 3.94
N HIS A 64 -22.53 1.17 4.27
CA HIS A 64 -23.21 1.45 5.52
C HIS A 64 -23.25 0.18 6.38
N GLU A 65 -22.96 0.32 7.68
CA GLU A 65 -22.95 -0.80 8.66
C GLU A 65 -22.18 -2.03 8.17
N PRO A 66 -20.85 -1.95 7.93
CA PRO A 66 -20.10 -3.04 7.31
C PRO A 66 -19.72 -4.20 8.24
N PHE A 67 -20.18 -4.22 9.49
CA PHE A 67 -19.75 -5.20 10.51
C PHE A 67 -20.27 -6.63 10.34
N ALA A 68 -21.46 -6.81 9.81
CA ALA A 68 -22.05 -8.14 9.70
C ALA A 68 -21.64 -8.79 8.37
N PRO A 69 -21.67 -10.13 8.25
CA PRO A 69 -21.64 -10.75 6.92
C PRO A 69 -22.84 -10.22 6.11
N SER A 70 -22.59 -9.24 5.28
CA SER A 70 -23.60 -8.49 4.56
C SER A 70 -23.09 -8.08 3.19
N VAL A 71 -23.96 -7.53 2.36
CA VAL A 71 -23.56 -6.93 1.08
C VAL A 71 -22.55 -5.80 1.26
N SER A 72 -22.59 -5.05 2.38
CA SER A 72 -21.63 -3.99 2.70
C SER A 72 -20.21 -4.56 2.92
N SER A 73 -20.07 -5.64 3.71
CA SER A 73 -18.78 -6.30 3.90
C SER A 73 -18.29 -7.00 2.62
N ALA A 74 -19.20 -7.58 1.83
CA ALA A 74 -18.87 -8.16 0.53
C ALA A 74 -18.40 -7.10 -0.48
N ALA A 75 -19.01 -5.91 -0.47
CA ALA A 75 -18.57 -4.79 -1.30
C ALA A 75 -17.13 -4.37 -0.97
N LEU A 76 -16.79 -4.20 0.30
CA LEU A 76 -15.41 -3.91 0.73
C LEU A 76 -14.42 -4.98 0.29
N ARG A 77 -14.82 -6.26 0.36
CA ARG A 77 -13.96 -7.38 -0.03
C ARG A 77 -13.58 -7.35 -1.50
N HIS A 78 -14.47 -6.87 -2.37
CA HIS A 78 -14.28 -6.88 -3.83
C HIS A 78 -13.97 -5.50 -4.42
N SER A 79 -13.91 -4.45 -3.62
CA SER A 79 -13.67 -3.09 -4.08
C SER A 79 -12.22 -2.85 -4.48
N TYR A 80 -12.04 -2.17 -5.61
CA TYR A 80 -10.79 -1.53 -6.06
C TYR A 80 -10.89 0.00 -6.04
N SER A 81 -11.94 0.51 -5.40
CA SER A 81 -12.25 1.93 -5.28
C SER A 81 -11.87 2.47 -3.92
N LEU A 82 -11.89 3.78 -3.75
CA LEU A 82 -11.85 4.40 -2.43
C LEU A 82 -13.08 3.98 -1.62
N ASN A 83 -12.85 3.50 -0.40
CA ASN A 83 -13.89 2.94 0.45
C ASN A 83 -14.20 3.87 1.62
N VAL A 84 -15.42 4.34 1.72
CA VAL A 84 -15.93 5.10 2.86
C VAL A 84 -16.94 4.25 3.61
N ALA A 85 -16.90 4.27 4.93
CA ALA A 85 -17.92 3.61 5.75
C ALA A 85 -18.67 4.62 6.61
N THR A 86 -20.02 4.48 6.69
CA THR A 86 -20.83 5.19 7.69
C THR A 86 -21.46 4.21 8.67
N PHE A 87 -21.25 4.50 9.95
CA PHE A 87 -21.82 3.76 11.07
C PHE A 87 -22.97 4.58 11.69
N HIS A 88 -24.17 4.01 11.71
CA HIS A 88 -25.39 4.74 12.08
C HIS A 88 -25.82 4.52 13.53
N LYS A 89 -25.49 3.36 14.10
CA LYS A 89 -25.94 3.00 15.44
C LYS A 89 -24.78 2.46 16.27
N PRO A 90 -24.73 2.79 17.57
CA PRO A 90 -23.91 2.07 18.50
C PRO A 90 -24.37 0.60 18.51
N GLN A 91 -23.45 -0.34 18.30
CA GLN A 91 -23.75 -1.76 18.30
C GLN A 91 -23.99 -2.21 19.75
N GLU A 92 -25.21 -2.55 20.12
CA GLU A 92 -25.56 -3.03 21.46
C GLU A 92 -24.96 -4.41 21.81
N ARG A 93 -24.41 -5.14 20.83
CA ARG A 93 -23.83 -6.50 21.03
C ARG A 93 -22.32 -6.48 21.08
N VAL A 94 -21.80 -6.07 22.22
CA VAL A 94 -20.37 -5.98 22.53
C VAL A 94 -19.63 -7.33 22.45
N LEU A 95 -20.24 -8.43 22.85
CA LEU A 95 -19.59 -9.74 22.96
C LEU A 95 -19.27 -10.37 21.58
N SER A 96 -20.17 -10.22 20.60
CA SER A 96 -19.96 -10.73 19.26
C SER A 96 -18.89 -9.94 18.48
N THR A 97 -18.72 -8.67 18.80
CA THR A 97 -17.71 -7.79 18.21
C THR A 97 -16.30 -8.13 18.72
N GLN A 98 -16.16 -8.49 20.00
CA GLN A 98 -14.87 -8.89 20.57
C GLN A 98 -14.38 -10.23 20.02
N VAL A 99 -15.27 -11.22 19.85
CA VAL A 99 -14.92 -12.53 19.26
C VAL A 99 -14.57 -12.41 17.78
N ALA A 100 -15.20 -11.48 17.07
CA ALA A 100 -14.97 -11.23 15.64
C ALA A 100 -13.88 -10.18 15.36
N ARG A 101 -13.26 -9.60 16.38
CA ARG A 101 -12.28 -8.50 16.26
C ARG A 101 -11.23 -8.73 15.17
N PRO A 102 -10.53 -9.88 15.07
CA PRO A 102 -9.52 -10.08 14.03
C PRO A 102 -10.10 -10.05 12.61
N LEU A 103 -11.36 -10.48 12.43
CA LEU A 103 -12.05 -10.43 11.13
C LEU A 103 -12.49 -9.01 10.80
N VAL A 104 -12.94 -8.27 11.81
CA VAL A 104 -13.39 -6.88 11.64
C VAL A 104 -12.21 -5.96 11.33
N GLU A 105 -11.07 -6.15 11.97
CA GLU A 105 -9.82 -5.42 11.69
C GLU A 105 -9.38 -5.55 10.21
N ILE A 106 -9.58 -6.71 9.59
CA ILE A 106 -9.32 -6.89 8.16
C ILE A 106 -10.20 -5.98 7.29
N PHE A 107 -11.46 -5.77 7.68
CA PHE A 107 -12.36 -4.87 6.95
C PHE A 107 -12.06 -3.40 7.22
N PHE A 108 -11.70 -3.06 8.46
CA PHE A 108 -11.27 -1.72 8.82
C PHE A 108 -10.02 -1.29 8.06
N GLY A 109 -9.07 -2.21 7.86
CA GLY A 109 -7.88 -1.99 7.03
C GLY A 109 -8.16 -1.83 5.53
N ARG A 110 -9.42 -1.71 5.10
CA ARG A 110 -9.83 -1.41 3.72
C ARG A 110 -10.59 -0.10 3.57
N LEU A 111 -10.81 0.59 4.70
CA LEU A 111 -11.53 1.84 4.74
C LEU A 111 -10.56 3.00 4.62
N ASP A 112 -10.82 3.87 3.67
CA ASP A 112 -10.03 5.08 3.42
C ASP A 112 -10.58 6.28 4.22
N ALA A 113 -11.86 6.21 4.61
CA ALA A 113 -12.47 7.09 5.59
C ALA A 113 -13.55 6.37 6.39
N ARG A 114 -13.66 6.73 7.66
CA ARG A 114 -14.66 6.23 8.60
C ARG A 114 -15.53 7.39 9.06
N THR A 115 -16.84 7.30 8.86
CA THR A 115 -17.78 8.31 9.30
C THR A 115 -18.80 7.73 10.26
N VAL A 116 -19.31 8.55 11.15
CA VAL A 116 -20.35 8.20 12.12
C VAL A 116 -21.52 9.15 12.03
N ALA A 117 -22.73 8.63 12.14
CA ALA A 117 -23.96 9.41 12.07
C ALA A 117 -24.34 10.07 13.41
N GLY A 118 -23.54 9.88 14.46
CA GLY A 118 -23.76 10.49 15.76
C GLY A 118 -22.58 10.26 16.70
N PRO A 119 -22.36 11.17 17.68
CA PRO A 119 -21.18 11.15 18.55
C PRO A 119 -21.10 9.87 19.40
N ALA A 120 -22.19 9.38 19.96
CA ALA A 120 -22.20 8.14 20.76
C ALA A 120 -21.77 6.90 19.96
N THR A 121 -22.02 6.88 18.65
CA THR A 121 -21.52 5.81 17.77
C THR A 121 -20.00 5.92 17.61
N GLY A 122 -19.46 7.13 17.46
CA GLY A 122 -18.03 7.39 17.38
C GLY A 122 -17.29 6.96 18.63
N GLU A 123 -17.71 7.41 19.79
CA GLU A 123 -17.13 7.05 21.10
C GLU A 123 -17.07 5.53 21.31
N LEU A 124 -18.16 4.84 20.97
CA LEU A 124 -18.21 3.39 21.08
C LEU A 124 -17.23 2.69 20.13
N LEU A 125 -17.19 3.13 18.85
CA LEU A 125 -16.29 2.53 17.86
C LEU A 125 -14.84 2.78 18.20
N GLU A 126 -14.48 3.98 18.61
CA GLU A 126 -13.12 4.34 19.00
C GLU A 126 -12.60 3.49 20.16
N SER A 127 -13.49 3.10 21.09
CA SER A 127 -13.14 2.21 22.21
C SER A 127 -12.77 0.78 21.77
N TYR A 128 -13.28 0.30 20.62
CA TYR A 128 -13.00 -1.04 20.08
C TYR A 128 -12.01 -1.05 18.92
N PHE A 129 -12.08 -0.05 18.09
CA PHE A 129 -11.30 0.11 16.86
C PHE A 129 -10.75 1.53 16.83
N PRO A 130 -9.69 1.83 17.57
CA PRO A 130 -9.08 3.16 17.60
C PRO A 130 -8.76 3.68 16.20
N GLY A 131 -8.88 4.97 16.01
CA GLY A 131 -8.56 5.64 14.76
C GLY A 131 -9.50 6.82 14.49
N PRO A 132 -9.29 7.56 13.41
CA PRO A 132 -10.10 8.74 13.10
C PRO A 132 -11.51 8.37 12.64
N TYR A 133 -12.51 9.03 13.23
CA TYR A 133 -13.90 8.97 12.81
C TYR A 133 -14.43 10.39 12.58
N GLU A 134 -14.99 10.63 11.40
CA GLU A 134 -15.58 11.93 11.04
C GLU A 134 -17.07 11.89 11.34
N LEU A 135 -17.55 12.89 12.10
CA LEU A 135 -18.97 13.01 12.42
C LEU A 135 -19.70 13.66 11.23
N VAL A 136 -20.63 12.91 10.63
CA VAL A 136 -21.54 13.39 9.58
C VAL A 136 -22.97 13.11 10.01
N GLU A 137 -23.56 14.04 10.74
CA GLU A 137 -24.92 13.89 11.27
C GLU A 137 -25.96 13.90 10.15
N PRO A 138 -27.07 13.14 10.27
CA PRO A 138 -28.20 13.21 9.36
C PRO A 138 -28.81 14.62 9.34
N ALA A 139 -29.67 14.89 8.35
CA ALA A 139 -30.49 16.09 8.34
C ALA A 139 -31.39 16.15 9.58
N GLY A 140 -31.52 17.36 10.12
CA GLY A 140 -32.29 17.62 11.34
C GLY A 140 -32.62 19.09 11.44
N GLU A 141 -32.91 19.57 12.66
CA GLU A 141 -33.28 20.97 12.89
C GLU A 141 -32.14 21.90 12.45
N GLY A 142 -32.43 22.79 11.50
CA GLY A 142 -31.43 23.74 10.95
C GLY A 142 -30.46 23.18 9.92
N ARG A 143 -30.51 21.87 9.59
CA ARG A 143 -29.58 21.19 8.68
C ARG A 143 -30.32 20.34 7.64
N GLY A 144 -30.20 20.68 6.36
CA GLY A 144 -30.81 19.93 5.25
C GLY A 144 -29.88 18.81 4.68
N TRP A 145 -30.49 17.91 3.91
CA TRP A 145 -29.75 16.82 3.24
C TRP A 145 -28.68 17.31 2.25
N ALA A 146 -28.90 18.50 1.66
CA ALA A 146 -27.89 19.12 0.78
C ALA A 146 -26.56 19.41 1.51
N ALA A 147 -26.59 19.79 2.79
CA ALA A 147 -25.40 19.98 3.61
C ALA A 147 -24.72 18.65 3.91
N VAL A 148 -25.49 17.61 4.23
CA VAL A 148 -24.98 16.25 4.48
C VAL A 148 -24.26 15.71 3.24
N ALA A 149 -24.87 15.85 2.06
CA ALA A 149 -24.29 15.42 0.80
C ALA A 149 -23.01 16.21 0.45
N ALA A 150 -22.97 17.52 0.76
CA ALA A 150 -21.80 18.35 0.56
C ALA A 150 -20.62 17.91 1.41
N GLU A 151 -20.85 17.50 2.66
CA GLU A 151 -19.79 16.95 3.52
C GLU A 151 -19.24 15.62 2.98
N PHE A 152 -20.09 14.70 2.53
CA PHE A 152 -19.63 13.48 1.88
C PHE A 152 -18.86 13.75 0.60
N GLU A 153 -19.33 14.67 -0.24
CA GLU A 153 -18.59 15.08 -1.43
C GLU A 153 -17.21 15.63 -1.07
N ALA A 154 -17.10 16.43 -0.01
CA ALA A 154 -15.81 16.94 0.45
C ALA A 154 -14.87 15.80 0.92
N ILE A 155 -15.40 14.79 1.64
CA ILE A 155 -14.64 13.59 2.02
C ILE A 155 -14.18 12.84 0.78
N TYR A 156 -15.07 12.58 -0.18
CA TYR A 156 -14.70 11.85 -1.42
C TYR A 156 -13.63 12.57 -2.20
N ARG A 157 -13.75 13.90 -2.37
CA ARG A 157 -12.75 14.69 -3.11
C ARG A 157 -11.40 14.75 -2.41
N ARG A 158 -11.39 14.84 -1.09
CA ARG A 158 -10.15 14.76 -0.30
C ARG A 158 -9.45 13.42 -0.51
N LEU A 159 -10.17 12.30 -0.51
CA LEU A 159 -9.60 10.99 -0.78
C LEU A 159 -9.11 10.86 -2.22
N LEU A 160 -9.87 11.38 -3.19
CA LEU A 160 -9.49 11.35 -4.60
C LEU A 160 -8.24 12.19 -4.88
N ALA A 161 -8.06 13.30 -4.19
CA ALA A 161 -6.89 14.17 -4.33
C ALA A 161 -5.58 13.48 -3.93
N ARG A 162 -5.66 12.39 -3.15
CA ARG A 162 -4.49 11.57 -2.74
C ARG A 162 -4.09 10.51 -3.78
N ARG A 163 -4.86 10.36 -4.87
CA ARG A 163 -4.51 9.46 -5.96
C ARG A 163 -3.37 10.03 -6.79
N HIS A 164 -2.46 9.17 -7.18
CA HIS A 164 -1.41 9.55 -8.14
C HIS A 164 -2.01 9.87 -9.51
N ASP A 165 -1.32 10.74 -10.26
CA ASP A 165 -1.66 11.00 -11.64
C ASP A 165 -1.37 9.75 -12.49
N PRO A 166 -2.37 9.17 -13.18
CA PRO A 166 -2.17 7.99 -13.99
C PRO A 166 -1.48 8.29 -15.33
N THR A 167 -1.44 9.55 -15.75
CA THR A 167 -0.97 9.93 -17.09
C THR A 167 0.56 9.96 -17.20
N GLY A 168 1.24 10.30 -16.10
CA GLY A 168 2.68 10.46 -16.06
C GLY A 168 3.19 11.55 -17.01
N ASN A 169 4.44 11.45 -17.44
CA ASN A 169 5.05 12.38 -18.40
C ASN A 169 4.94 11.84 -19.85
N PRO A 170 4.03 12.40 -20.68
CA PRO A 170 3.79 11.90 -22.04
C PRO A 170 5.00 12.01 -22.99
N GLU A 171 5.92 12.93 -22.74
CA GLU A 171 7.12 13.09 -23.56
C GLU A 171 8.14 12.00 -23.26
N VAL A 172 8.37 11.74 -21.99
CA VAL A 172 9.23 10.64 -21.53
C VAL A 172 8.67 9.32 -22.02
N ARG A 173 7.38 9.05 -21.83
CA ARG A 173 6.71 7.81 -22.29
C ARG A 173 6.87 7.60 -23.78
N ARG A 174 6.68 8.62 -24.62
CA ARG A 174 6.90 8.51 -26.08
C ARG A 174 8.35 8.20 -26.43
N ARG A 175 9.32 8.75 -25.69
CA ARG A 175 10.74 8.52 -25.93
C ARG A 175 11.14 7.08 -25.56
N ILE A 176 10.73 6.59 -24.41
CA ILE A 176 11.07 5.23 -23.96
C ILE A 176 10.33 4.15 -24.75
N ALA A 177 9.11 4.41 -25.22
CA ALA A 177 8.32 3.45 -26.01
C ALA A 177 9.00 3.03 -27.33
N ALA A 178 9.98 3.79 -27.81
CA ALA A 178 10.80 3.46 -28.98
C ALA A 178 12.01 2.55 -28.65
N ARG A 179 12.30 2.33 -27.37
CA ARG A 179 13.43 1.50 -26.91
C ARG A 179 13.03 0.01 -26.84
N PRO A 180 14.01 -0.90 -26.86
CA PRO A 180 13.75 -2.32 -26.62
C PRO A 180 13.05 -2.57 -25.28
N LEU A 181 12.42 -3.73 -25.18
CA LEU A 181 11.91 -4.23 -23.92
C LEU A 181 12.99 -5.04 -23.18
N MET A 182 13.03 -4.91 -21.86
CA MET A 182 13.90 -5.68 -20.97
C MET A 182 13.08 -6.33 -19.85
N GLU A 183 13.62 -7.40 -19.28
CA GLU A 183 13.08 -8.07 -18.10
C GLU A 183 13.85 -7.59 -16.88
N VAL A 184 13.15 -7.15 -15.83
CA VAL A 184 13.77 -6.70 -14.59
C VAL A 184 13.24 -7.46 -13.38
N ASP A 185 14.04 -7.57 -12.33
CA ASP A 185 13.66 -8.12 -11.01
C ASP A 185 14.04 -7.08 -9.96
N LEU A 186 13.04 -6.58 -9.20
CA LEU A 186 13.17 -5.36 -8.41
C LEU A 186 13.44 -5.60 -6.92
N HIS A 187 13.61 -6.87 -6.49
CA HIS A 187 13.81 -7.17 -5.08
C HIS A 187 14.64 -8.44 -4.91
N MET A 188 15.88 -8.32 -4.43
CA MET A 188 16.77 -9.44 -4.15
C MET A 188 17.93 -9.06 -3.22
N HIS A 189 18.55 -10.08 -2.63
CA HIS A 189 19.58 -9.92 -1.63
C HIS A 189 20.88 -10.62 -2.01
N THR A 190 22.00 -10.08 -1.49
CA THR A 190 23.35 -10.62 -1.63
C THR A 190 23.91 -11.06 -0.28
N ASP A 191 25.15 -11.54 -0.25
CA ASP A 191 25.84 -11.88 0.98
C ASP A 191 26.28 -10.65 1.82
N HIS A 192 25.96 -9.45 1.38
CA HIS A 192 26.02 -8.23 2.19
C HIS A 192 24.81 -8.10 3.13
N SER A 193 23.72 -8.77 2.83
CA SER A 193 22.57 -8.89 3.73
C SER A 193 22.82 -9.94 4.81
N PRO A 194 22.41 -9.71 6.07
CA PRO A 194 22.70 -10.61 7.19
C PRO A 194 22.07 -12.00 7.07
N ASP A 195 21.08 -12.15 6.22
CA ASP A 195 20.26 -13.37 6.06
C ASP A 195 20.35 -13.98 4.66
N CYS A 196 21.25 -13.49 3.81
CA CYS A 196 21.55 -14.03 2.50
C CYS A 196 23.00 -14.49 2.39
N ALA A 197 23.29 -15.51 1.58
CA ALA A 197 24.61 -16.08 1.39
C ALA A 197 25.06 -16.12 -0.08
N THR A 198 24.31 -15.50 -0.98
CA THR A 198 24.61 -15.48 -2.41
C THR A 198 25.64 -14.40 -2.71
N PRO A 199 26.88 -14.76 -3.14
CA PRO A 199 27.88 -13.78 -3.54
C PRO A 199 27.39 -12.91 -4.70
N VAL A 200 27.83 -11.66 -4.73
CA VAL A 200 27.45 -10.67 -5.74
C VAL A 200 27.72 -11.18 -7.17
N GLU A 201 28.87 -11.78 -7.41
CA GLU A 201 29.25 -12.29 -8.74
C GLU A 201 28.30 -13.43 -9.19
N VAL A 202 27.99 -14.36 -8.27
CA VAL A 202 27.05 -15.48 -8.56
C VAL A 202 25.66 -14.96 -8.87
N LEU A 203 25.23 -13.90 -8.17
CA LEU A 203 23.94 -13.26 -8.41
C LEU A 203 23.91 -12.61 -9.81
N LEU A 204 24.94 -11.84 -10.18
CA LEU A 204 25.03 -11.18 -11.49
C LEU A 204 25.08 -12.17 -12.65
N GLU A 205 25.94 -13.21 -12.56
CA GLU A 205 26.02 -14.26 -13.56
C GLU A 205 24.67 -14.97 -13.73
N THR A 206 24.01 -15.33 -12.62
CA THR A 206 22.70 -15.99 -12.64
C THR A 206 21.63 -15.08 -13.26
N ALA A 207 21.63 -13.79 -12.95
CA ALA A 207 20.67 -12.84 -13.50
C ALA A 207 20.84 -12.69 -15.03
N ARG A 208 22.07 -12.55 -15.49
CA ARG A 208 22.41 -12.48 -16.93
C ARG A 208 22.03 -13.77 -17.66
N ASP A 209 22.38 -14.94 -17.11
CA ASP A 209 22.06 -16.24 -17.72
C ASP A 209 20.54 -16.48 -17.82
N ARG A 210 19.76 -15.82 -16.98
CA ARG A 210 18.31 -15.84 -17.03
C ARG A 210 17.71 -14.77 -17.93
N GLY A 211 18.54 -13.95 -18.57
CA GLY A 211 18.10 -12.90 -19.47
C GLY A 211 17.42 -11.72 -18.77
N LEU A 212 17.80 -11.44 -17.51
CA LEU A 212 17.42 -10.20 -16.87
C LEU A 212 18.30 -9.07 -17.41
N GLY A 213 17.69 -7.98 -17.85
CA GLY A 213 18.38 -6.80 -18.36
C GLY A 213 18.74 -5.82 -17.24
N ALA A 214 17.93 -5.77 -16.17
CA ALA A 214 18.24 -5.00 -14.97
C ALA A 214 17.79 -5.73 -13.69
N ILE A 215 18.47 -5.44 -12.57
CA ILE A 215 18.14 -5.95 -11.23
C ILE A 215 18.28 -4.84 -10.20
N ALA A 216 17.40 -4.84 -9.18
CA ALA A 216 17.59 -4.02 -7.99
C ALA A 216 18.10 -4.89 -6.84
N ILE A 217 19.26 -4.56 -6.32
CA ILE A 217 19.83 -5.22 -5.14
C ILE A 217 19.44 -4.41 -3.91
N THR A 218 18.72 -5.07 -3.00
CA THR A 218 17.98 -4.45 -1.90
C THR A 218 18.41 -5.03 -0.55
N ASP A 219 19.71 -5.14 -0.30
CA ASP A 219 20.23 -5.71 0.94
C ASP A 219 19.69 -4.99 2.19
N HIS A 220 19.36 -5.76 3.23
CA HIS A 220 18.79 -5.23 4.47
C HIS A 220 19.73 -4.24 5.19
N ASN A 221 19.35 -2.97 5.21
CA ASN A 221 20.07 -1.86 5.85
C ASN A 221 21.53 -1.75 5.39
N GLU A 222 21.80 -2.08 4.12
CA GLU A 222 23.14 -2.07 3.54
C GLU A 222 23.07 -1.84 2.02
N VAL A 223 23.91 -0.95 1.50
CA VAL A 223 23.96 -0.60 0.09
C VAL A 223 25.23 -1.12 -0.60
N SER A 224 26.20 -1.60 0.19
CA SER A 224 27.53 -1.98 -0.32
C SER A 224 27.48 -3.12 -1.34
N GLY A 225 26.55 -4.09 -1.20
CA GLY A 225 26.35 -5.16 -2.17
C GLY A 225 25.88 -4.63 -3.53
N ALA A 226 24.95 -3.69 -3.53
CA ALA A 226 24.45 -3.03 -4.75
C ALA A 226 25.54 -2.19 -5.44
N LEU A 227 26.34 -1.44 -4.67
CA LEU A 227 27.47 -0.66 -5.19
C LEU A 227 28.58 -1.55 -5.80
N GLU A 228 28.89 -2.66 -5.15
CA GLU A 228 29.83 -3.65 -5.65
C GLU A 228 29.31 -4.29 -6.95
N ALA A 229 28.05 -4.69 -6.96
CA ALA A 229 27.40 -5.25 -8.14
C ALA A 229 27.37 -4.28 -9.32
N ARG A 230 27.08 -2.99 -9.10
CA ARG A 230 27.11 -1.95 -10.13
C ARG A 230 28.49 -1.85 -10.78
N ARG A 231 29.53 -1.88 -9.97
CA ARG A 231 30.93 -1.86 -10.48
C ARG A 231 31.25 -3.11 -11.32
N ILE A 232 30.90 -4.30 -10.84
CA ILE A 232 31.17 -5.56 -11.55
C ILE A 232 30.32 -5.64 -12.84
N ALA A 233 29.07 -5.24 -12.79
CA ALA A 233 28.18 -5.23 -13.96
C ALA A 233 28.66 -4.28 -15.05
N ALA A 234 29.26 -3.15 -14.70
CA ALA A 234 29.85 -2.22 -15.67
C ALA A 234 31.04 -2.86 -16.43
N GLU A 235 31.81 -3.74 -15.79
CA GLU A 235 32.90 -4.49 -16.43
C GLU A 235 32.37 -5.70 -17.21
N MET A 236 31.33 -6.39 -16.68
CA MET A 236 30.76 -7.59 -17.26
C MET A 236 29.91 -7.29 -18.52
N GLY A 237 29.18 -6.20 -18.50
CA GLY A 237 28.19 -5.81 -19.53
C GLY A 237 26.95 -6.70 -19.58
N GLY A 238 25.91 -6.20 -20.26
CA GLY A 238 24.68 -6.94 -20.53
C GLY A 238 23.70 -7.05 -19.36
N ILE A 239 23.94 -6.35 -18.25
CA ILE A 239 23.01 -6.23 -17.12
C ILE A 239 23.20 -4.86 -16.44
N GLU A 240 22.11 -4.22 -16.10
CA GLU A 240 22.09 -2.98 -15.33
C GLU A 240 21.80 -3.28 -13.86
N VAL A 241 22.43 -2.55 -12.95
CA VAL A 241 22.20 -2.66 -11.50
C VAL A 241 21.61 -1.36 -10.98
N ILE A 242 20.36 -1.43 -10.56
CA ILE A 242 19.70 -0.39 -9.77
C ILE A 242 20.23 -0.54 -8.34
N VAL A 243 20.99 0.46 -7.89
CA VAL A 243 21.47 0.52 -6.51
C VAL A 243 20.31 0.79 -5.60
N ALA A 244 20.06 -0.11 -4.66
CA ALA A 244 18.91 -0.04 -3.77
C ALA A 244 19.27 -0.54 -2.36
N GLU A 245 18.39 -0.28 -1.40
CA GLU A 245 18.52 -0.74 -0.02
C GLU A 245 17.13 -0.98 0.57
N GLU A 246 16.92 -2.13 1.19
CA GLU A 246 15.72 -2.38 2.01
C GLU A 246 15.96 -1.91 3.43
N VAL A 247 15.41 -0.73 3.75
CA VAL A 247 15.65 -0.03 5.01
C VAL A 247 14.59 -0.39 6.02
N LYS A 248 15.00 -0.91 7.17
CA LYS A 248 14.11 -1.12 8.30
C LYS A 248 13.93 0.17 9.07
N THR A 249 12.71 0.70 9.08
CA THR A 249 12.34 1.89 9.83
C THR A 249 12.21 1.62 11.34
N ALA A 250 12.08 2.66 12.15
CA ALA A 250 12.03 2.54 13.61
C ALA A 250 10.83 1.73 14.12
N GLU A 251 9.63 1.96 13.56
CA GLU A 251 8.38 1.43 14.10
C GLU A 251 7.40 0.93 13.02
N GLN A 252 7.64 1.24 11.74
CA GLN A 252 6.59 1.21 10.71
C GLN A 252 6.88 0.28 9.52
N GLY A 253 7.74 -0.70 9.69
CA GLY A 253 8.06 -1.67 8.65
C GLY A 253 9.30 -1.34 7.84
N GLU A 254 9.32 -1.80 6.59
CA GLU A 254 10.46 -1.69 5.67
C GLU A 254 10.07 -0.87 4.44
N VAL A 255 11.05 -0.12 3.91
CA VAL A 255 10.95 0.66 2.67
C VAL A 255 12.20 0.42 1.85
N ILE A 256 12.05 0.22 0.57
CA ILE A 256 13.16 0.14 -0.38
C ILE A 256 13.35 1.53 -1.01
N GLY A 257 14.58 2.05 -0.93
CA GLY A 257 15.04 3.13 -1.77
C GLY A 257 15.66 2.58 -3.05
N LEU A 258 15.14 2.99 -4.22
CA LEU A 258 15.75 2.65 -5.51
C LEU A 258 16.58 3.83 -6.03
N PHE A 259 17.64 3.56 -6.80
CA PHE A 259 18.53 4.56 -7.38
C PHE A 259 19.30 5.37 -6.32
N LEU A 260 19.80 4.68 -5.31
CA LEU A 260 20.60 5.30 -4.25
C LEU A 260 22.06 5.47 -4.68
N GLU A 261 22.72 6.46 -4.09
CA GLU A 261 24.16 6.68 -4.21
C GLU A 261 24.92 6.32 -2.93
N GLU A 262 24.22 6.44 -1.78
CA GLU A 262 24.79 6.15 -0.46
C GLU A 262 23.76 5.49 0.45
N LYS A 263 24.27 4.88 1.53
CA LYS A 263 23.48 4.15 2.51
C LYS A 263 22.49 5.02 3.23
N ILE A 264 21.25 4.53 3.39
CA ILE A 264 20.24 5.12 4.27
C ILE A 264 20.42 4.58 5.70
N PRO A 265 20.53 5.42 6.73
CA PRO A 265 20.65 4.95 8.10
C PRO A 265 19.39 4.24 8.57
N LYS A 266 19.54 3.03 9.12
CA LYS A 266 18.41 2.29 9.72
C LYS A 266 17.90 2.95 11.00
N GLY A 267 16.64 2.68 11.37
CA GLY A 267 16.05 3.10 12.63
C GLY A 267 15.56 4.56 12.63
N MET A 268 15.47 5.17 11.45
CA MET A 268 14.74 6.41 11.24
C MET A 268 13.23 6.11 11.16
N THR A 269 12.40 7.11 11.37
CA THR A 269 10.96 7.00 11.10
C THR A 269 10.71 6.77 9.60
N MET A 270 9.53 6.34 9.24
CA MET A 270 9.13 6.18 7.83
C MET A 270 9.32 7.49 7.05
N ALA A 271 8.86 8.61 7.59
CA ALA A 271 8.99 9.92 6.96
C ALA A 271 10.44 10.36 6.78
N GLU A 272 11.30 10.16 7.78
CA GLU A 272 12.74 10.46 7.68
C GLU A 272 13.43 9.57 6.66
N THR A 273 13.06 8.29 6.59
CA THR A 273 13.60 7.35 5.61
C THR A 273 13.22 7.76 4.18
N ILE A 274 11.96 8.11 3.96
CA ILE A 274 11.46 8.61 2.66
C ILE A 274 12.21 9.90 2.27
N ALA A 275 12.36 10.84 3.20
CA ALA A 275 13.09 12.08 2.93
C ALA A 275 14.55 11.80 2.52
N ALA A 276 15.24 10.89 3.22
CA ALA A 276 16.61 10.52 2.90
C ALA A 276 16.75 9.81 1.53
N ILE A 277 15.74 9.05 1.10
CA ILE A 277 15.68 8.48 -0.26
C ILE A 277 15.52 9.61 -1.29
N ARG A 278 14.61 10.56 -1.03
CA ARG A 278 14.34 11.70 -1.92
C ARG A 278 15.53 12.64 -2.05
N ASP A 279 16.26 12.88 -0.96
CA ASP A 279 17.46 13.75 -0.96
C ASP A 279 18.55 13.23 -1.90
N GLN A 280 18.57 11.93 -2.18
CA GLN A 280 19.45 11.30 -3.17
C GLN A 280 18.84 11.25 -4.61
N GLY A 281 17.62 11.76 -4.81
CA GLY A 281 16.89 11.62 -6.08
C GLY A 281 16.34 10.21 -6.31
N GLY A 282 16.30 9.39 -5.27
CA GLY A 282 15.81 8.02 -5.30
C GLY A 282 14.29 7.92 -5.36
N LEU A 283 13.79 6.72 -5.69
CA LEU A 283 12.38 6.38 -5.71
C LEU A 283 12.01 5.55 -4.48
N VAL A 284 10.82 5.82 -3.94
CA VAL A 284 10.25 5.12 -2.79
C VAL A 284 9.47 3.89 -3.28
N TYR A 285 9.96 2.71 -2.93
CA TYR A 285 9.33 1.43 -3.23
C TYR A 285 8.93 0.76 -1.91
N VAL A 286 7.66 0.38 -1.76
CA VAL A 286 7.17 -0.31 -0.56
C VAL A 286 7.08 -1.81 -0.85
N PRO A 287 7.94 -2.64 -0.21
CA PRO A 287 7.97 -4.08 -0.43
C PRO A 287 6.83 -4.78 0.32
N HIS A 288 6.31 -5.87 -0.22
CA HIS A 288 5.33 -6.81 0.39
C HIS A 288 4.39 -6.19 1.46
N PRO A 289 3.68 -5.09 1.18
CA PRO A 289 3.10 -4.16 2.16
C PRO A 289 2.04 -4.76 3.10
N PHE A 290 1.50 -5.94 2.78
CA PHE A 290 0.45 -6.60 3.57
C PHE A 290 0.85 -7.96 4.13
N ASP A 291 2.12 -8.36 4.00
CA ASP A 291 2.60 -9.63 4.57
C ASP A 291 2.79 -9.52 6.08
N ARG A 292 1.76 -9.87 6.82
CA ARG A 292 1.72 -9.81 8.29
C ARG A 292 2.70 -10.75 9.01
N PHE A 293 3.41 -11.58 8.28
CA PHE A 293 4.50 -12.42 8.83
C PHE A 293 5.84 -11.70 8.81
N HIS A 294 5.91 -10.56 8.14
CA HIS A 294 7.06 -9.66 8.11
C HIS A 294 6.77 -8.34 8.83
N SER A 295 7.79 -7.52 8.99
CA SER A 295 7.66 -6.18 9.52
C SER A 295 7.13 -5.27 8.42
N VAL A 296 5.81 -5.10 8.35
CA VAL A 296 5.16 -4.27 7.34
C VAL A 296 4.41 -3.12 8.00
N PRO A 297 4.26 -1.97 7.34
CA PRO A 297 3.40 -0.90 7.82
C PRO A 297 1.96 -1.40 7.92
N ASP A 298 1.22 -0.98 8.93
CA ASP A 298 -0.22 -1.20 8.93
C ASP A 298 -0.92 -0.30 7.90
N TYR A 299 -2.23 -0.52 7.69
CA TYR A 299 -2.96 0.20 6.65
C TYR A 299 -3.01 1.71 6.90
N GLU A 300 -3.06 2.15 8.15
CA GLU A 300 -3.11 3.57 8.51
C GLU A 300 -1.78 4.26 8.19
N HIS A 301 -0.65 3.61 8.52
CA HIS A 301 0.67 4.11 8.14
C HIS A 301 0.90 4.13 6.62
N LEU A 302 0.37 3.15 5.88
CA LEU A 302 0.40 3.20 4.41
C LEU A 302 -0.45 4.36 3.86
N LEU A 303 -1.60 4.65 4.50
CA LEU A 303 -2.38 5.83 4.14
C LEU A 303 -1.61 7.12 4.40
N ASP A 304 -0.89 7.22 5.51
CA ASP A 304 -0.14 8.44 5.85
C ASP A 304 0.89 8.82 4.79
N ILE A 305 1.51 7.81 4.15
CA ILE A 305 2.57 8.00 3.15
C ILE A 305 2.13 7.76 1.70
N VAL A 306 0.84 7.56 1.43
CA VAL A 306 0.35 7.11 0.12
C VAL A 306 0.77 7.99 -1.05
N GLU A 307 0.91 9.29 -0.82
CA GLU A 307 1.32 10.29 -1.81
C GLU A 307 2.82 10.26 -2.08
N GLU A 308 3.61 9.66 -1.18
CA GLU A 308 5.06 9.55 -1.26
C GLU A 308 5.53 8.23 -1.91
N ILE A 309 4.64 7.26 -2.11
CA ILE A 309 4.99 5.95 -2.68
C ILE A 309 5.06 6.04 -4.19
N ASP A 310 6.25 5.88 -4.79
CA ASP A 310 6.37 5.81 -6.26
C ASP A 310 5.93 4.46 -6.79
N VAL A 311 6.37 3.37 -6.15
CA VAL A 311 6.10 2.00 -6.58
C VAL A 311 5.66 1.16 -5.40
N LEU A 312 4.61 0.36 -5.58
CA LEU A 312 4.14 -0.60 -4.57
C LEU A 312 4.36 -2.03 -5.06
N GLU A 313 4.98 -2.88 -4.26
CA GLU A 313 5.15 -4.29 -4.59
C GLU A 313 3.80 -5.03 -4.51
N VAL A 314 3.21 -5.27 -5.68
CA VAL A 314 1.90 -5.95 -5.77
C VAL A 314 2.03 -7.46 -5.86
N PHE A 315 3.24 -7.96 -6.10
CA PHE A 315 3.51 -9.39 -6.13
C PHE A 315 4.93 -9.71 -5.65
N ASN A 316 4.99 -10.52 -4.61
CA ASN A 316 6.21 -11.12 -4.08
C ASN A 316 5.94 -12.63 -3.88
N PRO A 317 6.73 -13.53 -4.49
CA PRO A 317 6.49 -14.98 -4.42
C PRO A 317 6.81 -15.58 -3.06
N ARG A 318 7.46 -14.86 -2.16
CA ARG A 318 7.74 -15.30 -0.78
C ARG A 318 6.58 -15.02 0.17
N VAL A 319 5.65 -14.18 -0.22
CA VAL A 319 4.42 -13.92 0.53
C VAL A 319 3.60 -15.21 0.63
N ALA A 320 3.42 -15.70 1.85
CA ALA A 320 2.86 -17.02 2.10
C ALA A 320 1.37 -17.15 1.71
N LEU A 321 0.61 -16.06 1.84
CA LEU A 321 -0.81 -16.02 1.51
C LEU A 321 -1.04 -15.13 0.29
N THR A 322 -1.54 -15.70 -0.79
CA THR A 322 -1.88 -14.96 -2.03
C THR A 322 -2.81 -13.77 -1.78
N ALA A 323 -3.64 -13.85 -0.75
CA ALA A 323 -4.54 -12.78 -0.35
C ALA A 323 -3.80 -11.47 0.01
N PHE A 324 -2.56 -11.53 0.47
CA PHE A 324 -1.77 -10.34 0.78
C PHE A 324 -1.27 -9.63 -0.50
N ASN A 325 -0.83 -10.42 -1.50
CA ASN A 325 -0.52 -9.86 -2.83
C ASN A 325 -1.77 -9.25 -3.50
N GLU A 326 -2.93 -9.91 -3.36
CA GLU A 326 -4.20 -9.35 -3.87
C GLU A 326 -4.58 -8.04 -3.15
N GLU A 327 -4.28 -7.91 -1.86
CA GLU A 327 -4.54 -6.67 -1.12
C GLU A 327 -3.60 -5.54 -1.58
N ALA A 328 -2.32 -5.86 -1.83
CA ALA A 328 -1.36 -4.92 -2.41
C ALA A 328 -1.82 -4.43 -3.78
N GLU A 329 -2.29 -5.33 -4.64
CA GLU A 329 -2.83 -4.97 -5.96
C GLU A 329 -4.07 -4.06 -5.85
N ARG A 330 -4.96 -4.33 -4.89
CA ARG A 330 -6.12 -3.45 -4.63
C ARG A 330 -5.71 -2.06 -4.18
N PHE A 331 -4.75 -1.98 -3.26
CA PHE A 331 -4.24 -0.71 -2.75
C PHE A 331 -3.57 0.10 -3.87
N ALA A 332 -2.67 -0.52 -4.66
CA ALA A 332 -2.03 0.14 -5.77
C ALA A 332 -3.05 0.70 -6.78
N ARG A 333 -4.04 -0.10 -7.19
CA ARG A 333 -5.10 0.35 -8.12
C ARG A 333 -5.96 1.47 -7.54
N LYS A 334 -6.31 1.38 -6.26
CA LYS A 334 -7.14 2.35 -5.55
C LYS A 334 -6.50 3.75 -5.58
N TYR A 335 -5.22 3.81 -5.29
CA TYR A 335 -4.46 5.05 -5.24
C TYR A 335 -3.68 5.38 -6.53
N ARG A 336 -3.79 4.53 -7.56
CA ARG A 336 -3.10 4.69 -8.85
C ARG A 336 -1.58 4.72 -8.69
N ILE A 337 -1.04 4.01 -7.69
CA ILE A 337 0.39 3.83 -7.48
C ILE A 337 0.92 2.87 -8.54
N VAL A 338 2.11 3.13 -9.06
CA VAL A 338 2.76 2.25 -10.01
C VAL A 338 3.01 0.88 -9.37
N SER A 339 2.61 -0.19 -10.06
CA SER A 339 2.77 -1.56 -9.58
C SER A 339 4.18 -2.07 -9.84
N GLY A 340 4.85 -2.56 -8.80
CA GLY A 340 6.13 -3.25 -8.88
C GLY A 340 6.02 -4.72 -8.46
N ALA A 341 7.07 -5.47 -8.70
CA ALA A 341 7.20 -6.84 -8.23
C ALA A 341 8.67 -7.27 -8.17
N GLY A 342 8.99 -8.15 -7.23
CA GLY A 342 10.33 -8.67 -7.08
C GLY A 342 10.34 -10.11 -6.57
N SER A 343 11.45 -10.82 -6.80
CA SER A 343 11.59 -12.22 -6.37
C SER A 343 11.85 -12.34 -4.87
N ASP A 344 12.35 -11.28 -4.25
CA ASP A 344 12.84 -11.26 -2.87
C ASP A 344 13.80 -12.43 -2.61
N SER A 345 14.67 -12.64 -3.61
CA SER A 345 15.49 -13.85 -3.66
C SER A 345 16.70 -13.72 -2.74
N HIS A 346 16.86 -14.70 -1.86
CA HIS A 346 18.02 -14.88 -1.00
C HIS A 346 18.92 -16.04 -1.46
N VAL A 347 18.61 -16.64 -2.61
CA VAL A 347 19.36 -17.72 -3.23
C VAL A 347 19.35 -17.56 -4.74
N ALA A 348 20.45 -17.87 -5.42
CA ALA A 348 20.55 -17.72 -6.87
C ALA A 348 19.40 -18.41 -7.63
N GLN A 349 18.88 -19.54 -7.13
CA GLN A 349 17.77 -20.30 -7.74
C GLN A 349 16.44 -19.53 -7.74
N GLY A 350 16.27 -18.55 -6.85
CA GLY A 350 15.06 -17.72 -6.75
C GLY A 350 14.99 -16.58 -7.76
N LEU A 351 16.12 -16.06 -8.25
CA LEU A 351 16.18 -14.92 -9.16
C LEU A 351 15.29 -15.13 -10.39
N GLY A 352 14.65 -14.05 -10.86
CA GLY A 352 13.79 -14.08 -12.04
C GLY A 352 12.60 -15.03 -11.94
N SER A 353 12.20 -15.44 -10.70
CA SER A 353 10.89 -16.07 -10.47
C SER A 353 9.76 -15.10 -10.70
N VAL A 354 10.04 -13.81 -10.53
CA VAL A 354 9.22 -12.69 -10.96
C VAL A 354 9.99 -11.92 -12.01
N ARG A 355 9.30 -11.44 -13.02
CA ARG A 355 9.87 -10.61 -14.05
C ARG A 355 8.91 -9.47 -14.35
N VAL A 356 9.44 -8.29 -14.34
CA VAL A 356 8.72 -7.08 -14.76
C VAL A 356 9.29 -6.67 -16.11
N ARG A 357 8.46 -6.74 -17.15
CA ARG A 357 8.86 -6.38 -18.50
C ARG A 357 8.52 -4.92 -18.76
N ILE A 358 9.55 -4.13 -19.00
CA ILE A 358 9.47 -2.68 -19.26
C ILE A 358 10.36 -2.29 -20.43
N HIS A 359 10.18 -1.10 -20.96
CA HIS A 359 11.14 -0.50 -21.89
C HIS A 359 12.44 -0.14 -21.18
N GLU A 360 13.55 -0.21 -21.90
CA GLU A 360 14.84 0.29 -21.42
C GLU A 360 14.71 1.75 -20.98
N PHE A 361 15.39 2.13 -19.92
CA PHE A 361 15.29 3.42 -19.26
C PHE A 361 16.69 3.98 -18.94
N ASP A 362 16.74 5.28 -18.65
CA ASP A 362 17.94 5.95 -18.16
C ASP A 362 17.57 6.76 -16.92
N GLY A 363 17.98 6.22 -15.77
CA GLY A 363 17.72 6.80 -14.45
C GLY A 363 16.28 6.71 -13.93
N PRO A 364 16.04 7.28 -12.73
CA PRO A 364 14.80 7.04 -11.98
C PRO A 364 13.54 7.58 -12.66
N ALA A 365 13.63 8.73 -13.33
CA ALA A 365 12.47 9.35 -13.95
C ALA A 365 11.93 8.53 -15.14
N GLU A 366 12.81 8.01 -16.00
CA GLU A 366 12.40 7.16 -17.12
C GLU A 366 11.97 5.78 -16.64
N PHE A 367 12.66 5.22 -15.62
CA PHE A 367 12.26 3.98 -14.98
C PHE A 367 10.81 4.05 -14.47
N LEU A 368 10.45 5.11 -13.73
CA LEU A 368 9.09 5.25 -13.19
C LEU A 368 8.04 5.32 -14.32
N GLU A 369 8.34 6.02 -15.42
CA GLU A 369 7.44 6.06 -16.56
C GLU A 369 7.36 4.72 -17.31
N ALA A 370 8.48 3.97 -17.42
CA ALA A 370 8.48 2.63 -18.01
C ALA A 370 7.66 1.64 -17.17
N MET A 371 7.73 1.76 -15.84
CA MET A 371 6.96 0.93 -14.91
C MET A 371 5.45 1.12 -15.00
N ARG A 372 4.94 2.25 -15.49
CA ARG A 372 3.49 2.49 -15.63
C ARG A 372 2.82 1.51 -16.60
N ASP A 373 3.54 1.04 -17.60
CA ASP A 373 3.06 0.10 -18.62
C ASP A 373 3.67 -1.31 -18.43
N ALA A 374 4.18 -1.60 -17.25
CA ALA A 374 4.87 -2.85 -16.94
C ALA A 374 3.98 -4.09 -17.07
N ASP A 375 4.51 -5.15 -17.71
CA ASP A 375 3.91 -6.49 -17.72
C ASP A 375 4.61 -7.36 -16.67
N ILE A 376 3.87 -7.75 -15.63
CA ILE A 376 4.38 -8.53 -14.50
C ILE A 376 4.12 -10.01 -14.72
N THR A 377 5.17 -10.75 -15.08
CA THR A 377 5.12 -12.22 -15.18
C THR A 377 5.35 -12.86 -13.81
N ARG A 378 4.37 -13.63 -13.34
CA ARG A 378 4.33 -14.28 -12.03
C ARG A 378 4.56 -15.79 -12.19
N LYS A 379 5.71 -16.30 -11.74
CA LYS A 379 5.98 -17.74 -11.69
C LYS A 379 6.08 -18.19 -10.24
N HIS A 380 5.05 -18.87 -9.74
CA HIS A 380 5.13 -19.47 -8.41
C HIS A 380 6.20 -20.54 -8.38
N LYS A 381 7.27 -20.35 -7.63
CA LYS A 381 8.22 -21.39 -7.28
C LYS A 381 7.81 -22.07 -5.98
N ASN A 382 8.24 -23.32 -5.80
CA ASN A 382 8.00 -24.03 -4.56
C ASN A 382 8.72 -23.32 -3.41
N LEU A 383 7.96 -22.56 -2.62
CA LEU A 383 8.45 -21.81 -1.46
C LEU A 383 9.23 -22.67 -0.48
N VAL A 384 8.76 -23.90 -0.23
CA VAL A 384 9.42 -24.84 0.68
C VAL A 384 10.83 -25.17 0.18
N TYR A 385 11.00 -25.38 -1.14
CA TYR A 385 12.30 -25.64 -1.73
C TYR A 385 13.25 -24.43 -1.60
N VAL A 386 12.78 -23.24 -1.92
CA VAL A 386 13.59 -22.01 -1.84
C VAL A 386 13.98 -21.69 -0.38
N GLN A 387 13.06 -21.86 0.56
CA GLN A 387 13.36 -21.68 1.99
C GLN A 387 14.31 -22.73 2.54
N ALA A 388 14.18 -23.99 2.11
CA ALA A 388 15.11 -25.05 2.50
C ALA A 388 16.53 -24.74 1.98
N LEU A 389 16.68 -24.26 0.75
CA LEU A 389 17.97 -23.83 0.20
C LEU A 389 18.57 -22.65 0.98
N LYS A 390 17.78 -21.63 1.31
CA LYS A 390 18.23 -20.51 2.17
C LYS A 390 18.76 -21.02 3.50
N LEU A 391 18.02 -21.88 4.18
CA LEU A 391 18.44 -22.46 5.45
C LEU A 391 19.73 -23.26 5.34
N LEU A 392 19.88 -24.05 4.27
CA LEU A 392 21.10 -24.84 4.04
C LEU A 392 22.33 -23.94 3.75
N GLN A 393 22.16 -22.87 3.01
CA GLN A 393 23.22 -21.93 2.67
C GLN A 393 23.65 -21.05 3.86
N THR A 394 22.70 -20.72 4.74
CA THR A 394 22.97 -19.90 5.93
C THR A 394 23.32 -20.71 7.17
N ALA A 395 23.01 -22.03 7.19
CA ALA A 395 23.36 -22.92 8.28
C ALA A 395 24.88 -23.09 8.40
N GLY A 396 25.43 -22.63 9.52
CA GLY A 396 26.87 -22.75 9.81
C GLY A 396 27.74 -21.55 9.43
N ARG A 397 27.17 -20.48 8.88
CA ARG A 397 27.93 -19.23 8.73
C ARG A 397 28.19 -18.59 10.09
N PRO A 398 29.45 -18.26 10.45
CA PRO A 398 29.70 -17.34 11.53
C PRO A 398 29.00 -16.02 11.19
N LYS A 399 28.29 -15.41 12.16
CA LYS A 399 27.71 -14.06 11.96
C LYS A 399 28.82 -13.18 11.39
N ALA A 400 28.61 -12.66 10.18
CA ALA A 400 29.56 -11.79 9.52
C ALA A 400 30.02 -10.70 10.50
N PRO A 401 31.32 -10.37 10.56
CA PRO A 401 31.77 -9.24 11.34
C PRO A 401 31.00 -8.02 10.86
N LYS A 402 30.38 -7.31 11.80
CA LYS A 402 29.64 -6.09 11.51
C LYS A 402 30.56 -5.12 10.78
N ARG A 403 30.49 -5.07 9.46
CA ARG A 403 31.04 -3.99 8.64
C ARG A 403 30.13 -2.80 8.85
N SER A 404 30.26 -2.09 9.97
CA SER A 404 29.40 -0.98 10.30
C SER A 404 30.00 0.33 9.87
N VAL A 405 29.35 0.99 8.94
CA VAL A 405 29.30 2.47 8.96
C VAL A 405 28.52 2.83 10.24
N PRO A 406 28.97 3.80 11.06
CA PRO A 406 28.27 4.12 12.30
C PRO A 406 26.82 4.52 12.02
N ASP A 407 25.88 3.81 12.62
CA ASP A 407 24.46 4.18 12.56
C ASP A 407 24.29 5.58 13.16
N ALA A 408 23.49 6.43 12.51
CA ALA A 408 23.14 7.73 13.06
C ALA A 408 22.39 7.50 14.39
N LYS A 409 22.76 8.23 15.43
CA LYS A 409 22.02 8.19 16.71
C LYS A 409 20.61 8.73 16.45
N PRO A 410 19.54 8.01 16.84
CA PRO A 410 18.19 8.51 16.68
C PRO A 410 18.08 9.87 17.40
N VAL A 411 17.63 10.88 16.66
CA VAL A 411 17.29 12.18 17.24
C VAL A 411 16.08 11.94 18.15
N ARG A 412 16.30 11.98 19.46
CA ARG A 412 15.21 11.88 20.43
C ARG A 412 14.30 13.08 20.24
N GLY A 413 13.21 12.89 19.51
CA GLY A 413 12.10 13.83 19.42
C GLY A 413 11.60 14.09 20.85
N GLY A 414 11.75 15.32 21.32
CA GLY A 414 11.30 15.72 22.64
C GLY A 414 9.79 15.61 22.74
N ARG A 415 9.29 14.67 23.54
CA ARG A 415 7.88 14.62 23.92
C ARG A 415 7.50 15.98 24.52
N PRO A 416 6.42 16.63 24.08
CA PRO A 416 5.94 17.85 24.73
C PRO A 416 5.57 17.50 26.18
N ARG A 417 6.24 18.12 27.15
CA ARG A 417 5.92 18.00 28.56
C ARG A 417 4.49 18.49 28.80
N GLY A 418 3.56 17.55 28.98
CA GLY A 418 2.23 17.84 29.46
C GLY A 418 2.30 18.58 30.80
N LYS A 419 1.77 19.79 30.84
CA LYS A 419 1.61 20.58 32.07
C LYS A 419 0.73 19.79 33.04
N ARG A 420 1.32 19.25 34.10
CA ARG A 420 0.58 18.76 35.27
C ARG A 420 -0.20 19.94 35.86
N ARG A 421 -1.51 19.89 35.81
CA ARG A 421 -2.37 20.76 36.62
C ARG A 421 -2.16 20.39 38.09
N ALA A 422 -1.67 21.36 38.87
CA ALA A 422 -1.63 21.23 40.29
C ALA A 422 -3.07 21.22 40.84
N ALA A 423 -3.43 20.18 41.57
CA ALA A 423 -4.64 20.12 42.36
C ALA A 423 -4.40 21.00 43.57
N SER A 424 -5.11 22.13 43.73
CA SER A 424 -5.20 22.89 44.96
C SER A 424 -6.17 22.20 45.89
N LYS A 425 -5.68 21.75 47.05
CA LYS A 425 -6.50 21.46 48.23
C LYS A 425 -6.84 22.76 48.90
N SER A 426 -8.10 23.03 49.08
CA SER A 426 -8.72 23.64 50.25
C SER A 426 -10.22 23.46 50.18
#